data_1e428b01cac0df0a2f3420376f13addc
#
_entry.id   1e428b01cac0df0a2f3420376f13addc
#
_cell.length_a   1.000
_cell.length_b   1.000
_cell.length_c   1.000
_cell.angle_alpha   90.00
_cell.angle_beta   90.00
_cell.angle_gamma   90.00
#
_symmetry.space_group_name_H-M   'P 1'
#
loop_
_entity.id
_entity.type
_entity.pdbx_description
1 polymer ?
#
loop_
_entity_poly.entity_id
_entity_poly.type
_entity_poly.pdbx_seq_one_letter_code
_entity_poly.pdbx_strand_id
1 'polypeptide(L)'
;MDNAYLEYMLEPSMYVIVAKQVVSCLEARTVVLLLFLLLLALVAYRFIHAFCLSPLRKLPGPLLGKLTSLRIEIRIARGLITKTGCEDLAKYGELYMCMPNAVAVSHPDDIRTVLGNSRVKKAPYYKAIQFTGIDSTLTMQDNKDAGVRHRQILPYFQNRHLIKMQDIIMDQGIHLIKRKWDRLLDKSTTGRVEVNYSDDILIAAFGVISRLVFGRTIDEIKSADVAAARWIERTFRFIGIRAMLRTLPSFIANALFWPWEHYYTRLSNCAHEAIAERKKLISKLEAEGRSGDKPVDLLQALIDAEDSKTNTKMNYDEIHAECLLMMLAGSDTTAFTIIWAVHLLMLYPHHYKRAVEEVRSRYSQDH
;
A
#
# COMPACT_ATOMS: atom_id res chain seq x y z
N MET A 1 -18.29 -52.78 -59.89
CA MET A 1 -18.04 -51.52 -59.30
C MET A 1 -19.13 -51.28 -58.25
N ASP A 2 -19.05 -51.27 -57.00
CA ASP A 2 -18.11 -51.73 -56.00
C ASP A 2 -18.90 -51.82 -54.69
N ASN A 3 -19.30 -53.02 -54.34
CA ASN A 3 -19.92 -53.29 -53.02
C ASN A 3 -18.89 -53.18 -51.90
N ALA A 4 -17.60 -53.01 -52.21
CA ALA A 4 -16.51 -52.88 -51.24
C ALA A 4 -16.45 -51.52 -50.55
N TYR A 5 -17.00 -50.46 -51.14
CA TYR A 5 -17.04 -49.12 -50.55
C TYR A 5 -18.10 -48.94 -49.47
N LEU A 6 -19.17 -49.75 -49.51
CA LEU A 6 -20.23 -49.69 -48.48
C LEU A 6 -19.92 -50.53 -47.25
N GLU A 7 -19.08 -51.58 -47.36
CA GLU A 7 -18.63 -52.36 -46.21
C GLU A 7 -17.57 -51.63 -45.36
N TYR A 8 -16.79 -50.71 -45.96
CA TYR A 8 -15.81 -49.93 -45.22
C TYR A 8 -16.43 -48.77 -44.37
N MET A 9 -17.68 -48.44 -44.63
CA MET A 9 -18.44 -47.44 -43.92
C MET A 9 -19.13 -47.93 -42.63
N LEU A 10 -19.05 -49.18 -42.32
CA LEU A 10 -19.81 -49.83 -41.24
C LEU A 10 -18.95 -50.66 -40.27
N GLU A 11 -17.70 -50.17 -40.00
CA GLU A 11 -16.96 -50.78 -38.91
C GLU A 11 -17.63 -50.40 -37.57
N PRO A 12 -17.93 -51.40 -36.71
CA PRO A 12 -18.50 -51.09 -35.34
C PRO A 12 -17.72 -50.18 -34.51
N SER A 13 -16.42 -50.05 -34.76
CA SER A 13 -15.50 -49.15 -34.11
C SER A 13 -15.84 -47.66 -34.35
N MET A 14 -16.28 -47.33 -35.59
CA MET A 14 -16.61 -45.96 -35.96
C MET A 14 -17.90 -45.49 -35.28
N TYR A 15 -18.90 -46.34 -35.13
CA TYR A 15 -20.13 -46.03 -34.41
C TYR A 15 -19.87 -45.80 -32.91
N VAL A 16 -18.95 -46.57 -32.31
CA VAL A 16 -18.56 -46.41 -30.93
C VAL A 16 -17.80 -45.07 -30.70
N ILE A 17 -16.93 -44.68 -31.64
CA ILE A 17 -16.22 -43.43 -31.61
C ILE A 17 -17.18 -42.24 -31.77
N VAL A 18 -18.07 -42.30 -32.75
CA VAL A 18 -19.09 -41.26 -32.98
C VAL A 18 -20.05 -41.17 -31.79
N ALA A 19 -20.51 -42.32 -31.26
CA ALA A 19 -21.35 -42.32 -30.05
C ALA A 19 -20.64 -41.73 -28.83
N LYS A 20 -19.37 -42.04 -28.59
CA LYS A 20 -18.58 -41.42 -27.52
C LYS A 20 -18.40 -39.92 -27.71
N GLN A 21 -18.14 -39.46 -28.93
CA GLN A 21 -18.06 -38.00 -29.22
C GLN A 21 -19.41 -37.32 -29.04
N VAL A 22 -20.51 -37.92 -29.48
CA VAL A 22 -21.86 -37.35 -29.29
C VAL A 22 -22.22 -37.29 -27.79
N VAL A 23 -21.90 -38.34 -27.02
CA VAL A 23 -22.12 -38.38 -25.58
C VAL A 23 -21.26 -37.32 -24.87
N SER A 24 -19.98 -37.20 -25.21
CA SER A 24 -19.10 -36.17 -24.62
C SER A 24 -19.54 -34.75 -24.99
N CYS A 25 -20.05 -34.53 -26.21
CA CYS A 25 -20.63 -33.23 -26.60
C CYS A 25 -21.95 -32.93 -25.86
N LEU A 26 -22.79 -33.96 -25.62
CA LEU A 26 -24.01 -33.82 -24.82
C LEU A 26 -23.69 -33.51 -23.35
N GLU A 27 -22.72 -34.20 -22.77
CA GLU A 27 -22.24 -33.92 -21.42
C GLU A 27 -21.64 -32.51 -21.32
N ALA A 28 -20.80 -32.10 -22.27
CA ALA A 28 -20.25 -30.76 -22.32
C ALA A 28 -21.35 -29.68 -22.43
N ARG A 29 -22.35 -29.88 -23.27
CA ARG A 29 -23.49 -28.96 -23.40
C ARG A 29 -24.30 -28.87 -22.11
N THR A 30 -24.51 -30.01 -21.43
CA THR A 30 -25.23 -30.06 -20.16
C THR A 30 -24.45 -29.30 -19.07
N VAL A 31 -23.14 -29.50 -18.99
CA VAL A 31 -22.26 -28.76 -18.05
C VAL A 31 -22.31 -27.27 -18.34
N VAL A 32 -22.20 -26.86 -19.61
CA VAL A 32 -22.28 -25.41 -19.97
C VAL A 32 -23.64 -24.85 -19.61
N LEU A 33 -24.75 -25.58 -19.86
CA LEU A 33 -26.09 -25.14 -19.47
C LEU A 33 -26.22 -24.97 -17.95
N LEU A 34 -25.72 -25.94 -17.17
CA LEU A 34 -25.75 -25.87 -15.71
C LEU A 34 -24.93 -24.70 -15.19
N LEU A 35 -23.75 -24.46 -15.76
CA LEU A 35 -22.92 -23.29 -15.41
C LEU A 35 -23.63 -21.98 -15.76
N PHE A 36 -24.31 -21.92 -16.91
CA PHE A 36 -25.09 -20.76 -17.31
C PHE A 36 -26.28 -20.52 -16.36
N LEU A 37 -27.04 -21.56 -16.00
CA LEU A 37 -28.13 -21.46 -15.04
C LEU A 37 -27.63 -21.05 -13.65
N LEU A 38 -26.50 -21.57 -13.20
CA LEU A 38 -25.86 -21.19 -11.96
C LEU A 38 -25.45 -19.70 -11.99
N LEU A 39 -24.84 -19.25 -13.07
CA LEU A 39 -24.48 -17.84 -13.26
C LEU A 39 -25.72 -16.94 -13.22
N LEU A 40 -26.79 -17.32 -13.91
CA LEU A 40 -28.06 -16.61 -13.91
C LEU A 40 -28.68 -16.55 -12.52
N ALA A 41 -28.66 -17.65 -11.79
CA ALA A 41 -29.12 -17.70 -10.40
C ALA A 41 -28.30 -16.80 -9.46
N LEU A 42 -26.97 -16.80 -9.63
CA LEU A 42 -26.08 -15.90 -8.87
C LEU A 42 -26.35 -14.43 -9.18
N VAL A 43 -26.54 -14.09 -10.44
CA VAL A 43 -26.88 -12.70 -10.84
C VAL A 43 -28.23 -12.29 -10.26
N ALA A 44 -29.25 -13.15 -10.39
CA ALA A 44 -30.57 -12.90 -9.82
C ALA A 44 -30.52 -12.75 -8.28
N TYR A 45 -29.79 -13.63 -7.59
CA TYR A 45 -29.58 -13.52 -6.15
C TYR A 45 -28.91 -12.20 -5.77
N ARG A 46 -27.85 -11.80 -6.48
CA ARG A 46 -27.17 -10.51 -6.25
C ARG A 46 -28.10 -9.33 -6.43
N PHE A 47 -28.95 -9.39 -7.46
CA PHE A 47 -29.93 -8.35 -7.73
C PHE A 47 -30.98 -8.27 -6.61
N ILE A 48 -31.60 -9.39 -6.25
CA ILE A 48 -32.57 -9.47 -5.17
C ILE A 48 -31.95 -9.00 -3.85
N HIS A 49 -30.74 -9.48 -3.53
CA HIS A 49 -30.03 -9.05 -2.34
C HIS A 49 -29.81 -7.52 -2.32
N ALA A 50 -29.26 -6.97 -3.40
CA ALA A 50 -28.92 -5.53 -3.46
C ALA A 50 -30.14 -4.61 -3.32
N PHE A 51 -31.28 -4.99 -3.90
CA PHE A 51 -32.45 -4.11 -3.99
C PHE A 51 -33.56 -4.44 -3.01
N CYS A 52 -33.61 -5.67 -2.50
CA CYS A 52 -34.68 -6.13 -1.62
C CYS A 52 -34.20 -6.47 -0.20
N LEU A 53 -33.07 -7.17 -0.07
CA LEU A 53 -32.63 -7.75 1.20
C LEU A 53 -31.56 -6.90 1.91
N SER A 54 -30.73 -6.18 1.19
CA SER A 54 -29.64 -5.39 1.80
C SER A 54 -30.17 -4.30 2.75
N PRO A 55 -29.60 -4.16 3.96
CA PRO A 55 -29.93 -3.01 4.82
C PRO A 55 -29.53 -1.67 4.18
N LEU A 56 -28.59 -1.68 3.23
CA LEU A 56 -28.10 -0.49 2.52
C LEU A 56 -28.92 -0.15 1.27
N ARG A 57 -29.98 -0.90 0.95
CA ARG A 57 -30.77 -0.73 -0.30
C ARG A 57 -31.31 0.66 -0.52
N LYS A 58 -31.61 1.40 0.56
CA LYS A 58 -32.16 2.76 0.52
C LYS A 58 -31.11 3.84 0.21
N LEU A 59 -29.82 3.52 0.36
CA LEU A 59 -28.76 4.49 0.08
C LEU A 59 -28.63 4.72 -1.44
N PRO A 60 -28.39 5.96 -1.87
CA PRO A 60 -28.07 6.26 -3.26
C PRO A 60 -26.73 5.56 -3.64
N GLY A 61 -26.47 5.47 -4.93
CA GLY A 61 -25.21 4.92 -5.41
C GLY A 61 -25.31 4.32 -6.81
N PRO A 62 -24.17 4.06 -7.47
CA PRO A 62 -24.14 3.50 -8.81
C PRO A 62 -24.71 2.08 -8.83
N LEU A 63 -25.53 1.74 -9.82
CA LEU A 63 -26.17 0.43 -9.94
C LEU A 63 -25.15 -0.72 -9.93
N LEU A 64 -24.08 -0.58 -10.73
CA LEU A 64 -23.00 -1.58 -10.73
C LEU A 64 -22.30 -1.68 -9.37
N GLY A 65 -22.15 -0.58 -8.65
CA GLY A 65 -21.58 -0.59 -7.31
C GLY A 65 -22.46 -1.32 -6.30
N LYS A 66 -23.78 -1.29 -6.46
CA LYS A 66 -24.72 -2.07 -5.61
C LYS A 66 -24.63 -3.58 -5.87
N LEU A 67 -24.30 -3.98 -7.08
CA LEU A 67 -24.26 -5.39 -7.51
C LEU A 67 -22.89 -6.05 -7.33
N THR A 68 -21.80 -5.30 -7.57
CA THR A 68 -20.44 -5.86 -7.60
C THR A 68 -19.39 -4.82 -7.23
N SER A 69 -18.27 -5.28 -6.65
CA SER A 69 -17.07 -4.45 -6.39
C SER A 69 -16.27 -4.16 -7.67
N LEU A 70 -16.50 -4.89 -8.74
CA LEU A 70 -15.72 -4.85 -9.98
C LEU A 70 -15.55 -3.42 -10.55
N ARG A 71 -16.59 -2.59 -10.42
CA ARG A 71 -16.53 -1.19 -10.85
C ARG A 71 -15.39 -0.44 -10.16
N ILE A 72 -15.30 -0.54 -8.85
CA ILE A 72 -14.25 0.12 -8.05
C ILE A 72 -12.89 -0.52 -8.32
N GLU A 73 -12.81 -1.84 -8.40
CA GLU A 73 -11.57 -2.57 -8.69
C GLU A 73 -10.96 -2.15 -10.03
N ILE A 74 -11.77 -2.06 -11.09
CA ILE A 74 -11.32 -1.55 -12.41
C ILE A 74 -10.86 -0.09 -12.31
N ARG A 75 -11.56 0.75 -11.53
CA ARG A 75 -11.17 2.15 -11.36
C ARG A 75 -9.85 2.30 -10.59
N ILE A 76 -9.62 1.48 -9.57
CA ILE A 76 -8.34 1.40 -8.87
C ILE A 76 -7.23 0.96 -9.81
N ALA A 77 -7.43 -0.14 -10.57
CA ALA A 77 -6.44 -0.64 -11.52
C ALA A 77 -6.03 0.39 -12.58
N ARG A 78 -6.96 1.26 -12.95
CA ARG A 78 -6.72 2.36 -13.92
C ARG A 78 -6.21 3.65 -13.26
N GLY A 79 -6.01 3.71 -11.95
CA GLY A 79 -5.61 4.93 -11.24
C GLY A 79 -6.71 6.01 -11.18
N LEU A 80 -7.97 5.64 -11.42
CA LEU A 80 -9.11 6.58 -11.53
C LEU A 80 -9.97 6.63 -10.28
N ILE A 81 -9.52 6.05 -9.17
CA ILE A 81 -10.35 5.94 -7.95
C ILE A 81 -10.74 7.30 -7.38
N THR A 82 -9.81 8.24 -7.31
CA THR A 82 -10.07 9.60 -6.80
C THR A 82 -11.07 10.34 -7.67
N LYS A 83 -10.88 10.32 -9.01
CA LYS A 83 -11.81 10.90 -9.95
C LYS A 83 -13.22 10.31 -9.80
N THR A 84 -13.30 8.98 -9.68
CA THR A 84 -14.57 8.27 -9.48
C THR A 84 -15.23 8.67 -8.16
N GLY A 85 -14.45 8.82 -7.07
CA GLY A 85 -14.97 9.31 -5.79
C GLY A 85 -15.56 10.70 -5.89
N CYS A 86 -14.89 11.64 -6.57
CA CYS A 86 -15.40 12.99 -6.80
C CYS A 86 -16.68 13.00 -7.66
N GLU A 87 -16.71 12.21 -8.75
CA GLU A 87 -17.88 12.07 -9.62
C GLU A 87 -19.08 11.47 -8.86
N ASP A 88 -18.85 10.43 -8.08
CA ASP A 88 -19.89 9.77 -7.28
C ASP A 88 -20.40 10.68 -6.17
N LEU A 89 -19.52 11.40 -5.47
CA LEU A 89 -19.86 12.38 -4.44
C LEU A 89 -20.77 13.48 -5.01
N ALA A 90 -20.38 14.05 -6.15
CA ALA A 90 -21.16 15.10 -6.82
C ALA A 90 -22.56 14.61 -7.25
N LYS A 91 -22.67 13.31 -7.62
CA LYS A 91 -23.93 12.74 -8.14
C LYS A 91 -24.83 12.18 -7.06
N TYR A 92 -24.28 11.52 -6.04
CA TYR A 92 -25.04 10.75 -5.06
C TYR A 92 -25.06 11.39 -3.67
N GLY A 93 -24.26 12.46 -3.45
CA GLY A 93 -24.14 13.14 -2.18
C GLY A 93 -23.10 12.52 -1.24
N GLU A 94 -23.05 13.03 -0.02
CA GLU A 94 -22.00 12.76 0.97
C GLU A 94 -22.05 11.35 1.60
N LEU A 95 -23.17 10.64 1.44
CA LEU A 95 -23.37 9.29 1.94
C LEU A 95 -23.97 8.42 0.84
N TYR A 96 -23.19 7.51 0.28
CA TYR A 96 -23.63 6.64 -0.80
C TYR A 96 -23.00 5.25 -0.76
N MET A 97 -23.67 4.28 -1.35
CA MET A 97 -23.18 2.90 -1.47
C MET A 97 -22.24 2.80 -2.67
N CYS A 98 -20.92 2.64 -2.41
CA CYS A 98 -19.90 2.57 -3.46
C CYS A 98 -19.63 1.14 -3.95
N MET A 99 -19.82 0.14 -3.08
CA MET A 99 -19.67 -1.30 -3.37
C MET A 99 -20.72 -2.07 -2.55
N PRO A 100 -20.99 -3.36 -2.88
CA PRO A 100 -21.80 -4.21 -2.03
C PRO A 100 -21.21 -4.23 -0.61
N ASN A 101 -21.99 -3.91 0.39
CA ASN A 101 -21.59 -3.85 1.79
C ASN A 101 -20.55 -2.75 2.14
N ALA A 102 -20.37 -1.75 1.28
CA ALA A 102 -19.50 -0.61 1.57
C ALA A 102 -20.16 0.72 1.22
N VAL A 103 -20.02 1.66 2.14
CA VAL A 103 -20.58 3.00 2.07
C VAL A 103 -19.44 4.02 2.06
N ALA A 104 -19.51 4.97 1.15
CA ALA A 104 -18.64 6.14 1.15
C ALA A 104 -19.27 7.21 2.04
N VAL A 105 -18.48 7.79 2.92
CA VAL A 105 -18.85 8.83 3.86
C VAL A 105 -17.91 10.01 3.68
N SER A 106 -18.42 11.19 3.41
CA SER A 106 -17.63 12.41 3.19
C SER A 106 -18.01 13.60 4.07
N HIS A 107 -19.15 13.53 4.75
CA HIS A 107 -19.51 14.59 5.70
C HIS A 107 -18.54 14.59 6.90
N PRO A 108 -17.97 15.74 7.30
CA PRO A 108 -16.95 15.82 8.34
C PRO A 108 -17.36 15.22 9.69
N ASP A 109 -18.62 15.40 10.11
CA ASP A 109 -19.09 14.89 11.39
C ASP A 109 -19.28 13.37 11.38
N ASP A 110 -19.75 12.82 10.25
CA ASP A 110 -19.83 11.37 10.07
C ASP A 110 -18.44 10.73 10.03
N ILE A 111 -17.48 11.37 9.37
CA ILE A 111 -16.07 10.92 9.37
C ILE A 111 -15.52 10.91 10.80
N ARG A 112 -15.75 11.98 11.59
CA ARG A 112 -15.32 12.02 13.00
C ARG A 112 -15.97 10.90 13.80
N THR A 113 -17.26 10.67 13.58
CA THR A 113 -18.01 9.60 14.25
C THR A 113 -17.45 8.22 13.92
N VAL A 114 -17.14 7.94 12.66
CA VAL A 114 -16.61 6.65 12.21
C VAL A 114 -15.16 6.45 12.70
N LEU A 115 -14.28 7.45 12.50
CA LEU A 115 -12.87 7.34 12.84
C LEU A 115 -12.58 7.48 14.34
N GLY A 116 -13.39 8.25 15.07
CA GLY A 116 -13.27 8.43 16.52
C GLY A 116 -13.90 7.31 17.35
N ASN A 117 -14.69 6.42 16.74
CA ASN A 117 -15.38 5.38 17.45
C ASN A 117 -14.55 4.10 17.56
N SER A 118 -14.06 3.82 18.76
CA SER A 118 -13.28 2.61 19.06
C SER A 118 -14.01 1.28 18.82
N ARG A 119 -15.33 1.29 18.61
CA ARG A 119 -16.11 0.09 18.27
C ARG A 119 -16.08 -0.24 16.80
N VAL A 120 -15.73 0.72 15.94
CA VAL A 120 -15.61 0.51 14.50
C VAL A 120 -14.27 -0.19 14.23
N LYS A 121 -14.35 -1.41 13.73
CA LYS A 121 -13.16 -2.20 13.36
C LYS A 121 -12.71 -1.89 11.95
N LYS A 122 -11.40 -2.02 11.70
CA LYS A 122 -10.87 -1.98 10.34
C LYS A 122 -11.47 -3.11 9.50
N ALA A 123 -11.80 -2.81 8.25
CA ALA A 123 -12.37 -3.80 7.35
C ALA A 123 -11.40 -4.97 7.06
N PRO A 124 -11.91 -6.17 6.71
CA PRO A 124 -11.07 -7.32 6.33
C PRO A 124 -10.10 -7.04 5.17
N TYR A 125 -10.35 -6.00 4.39
CA TYR A 125 -9.47 -5.50 3.34
C TYR A 125 -8.05 -5.22 3.86
N TYR A 126 -7.90 -4.70 5.09
CA TYR A 126 -6.59 -4.42 5.68
C TYR A 126 -5.74 -5.68 5.89
N LYS A 127 -6.35 -6.85 6.09
CA LYS A 127 -5.62 -8.14 6.13
C LYS A 127 -4.99 -8.49 4.78
N ALA A 128 -5.58 -8.08 3.66
CA ALA A 128 -5.05 -8.36 2.34
C ALA A 128 -3.75 -7.59 2.04
N ILE A 129 -3.48 -6.52 2.77
CA ILE A 129 -2.25 -5.73 2.66
C ILE A 129 -1.22 -6.06 3.75
N GLN A 130 -1.42 -7.15 4.50
CA GLN A 130 -0.44 -7.67 5.45
C GLN A 130 0.79 -8.21 4.72
N PHE A 131 1.98 -7.79 5.11
CA PHE A 131 3.22 -8.09 4.40
C PHE A 131 3.89 -9.38 4.87
N THR A 132 3.96 -9.58 6.17
CA THR A 132 4.79 -10.62 6.80
C THR A 132 3.99 -11.81 7.31
N GLY A 133 2.67 -11.84 7.11
CA GLY A 133 1.80 -12.76 7.84
C GLY A 133 1.53 -12.33 9.29
N ILE A 134 2.25 -11.31 9.78
CA ILE A 134 2.08 -10.71 11.11
C ILE A 134 1.35 -9.37 10.98
N ASP A 135 0.48 -9.07 11.94
CA ASP A 135 -0.24 -7.82 11.96
C ASP A 135 0.66 -6.65 12.38
N SER A 136 0.65 -5.61 11.56
CA SER A 136 1.19 -4.28 11.88
C SER A 136 0.11 -3.35 12.40
N THR A 137 0.49 -2.19 12.89
CA THR A 137 -0.45 -1.12 13.29
C THR A 137 -1.51 -0.83 12.22
N LEU A 138 -1.15 -0.95 10.93
CA LEU A 138 -2.08 -0.74 9.81
C LEU A 138 -3.10 -1.89 9.69
N THR A 139 -2.67 -3.14 9.84
CA THR A 139 -3.45 -4.33 9.48
C THR A 139 -4.23 -4.94 10.65
N MET A 140 -3.92 -4.57 11.88
CA MET A 140 -4.65 -5.00 13.07
C MET A 140 -6.12 -4.66 13.00
N GLN A 141 -6.98 -5.65 13.14
CA GLN A 141 -8.45 -5.51 13.13
C GLN A 141 -9.06 -5.53 14.52
N ASP A 142 -8.42 -6.21 15.47
CA ASP A 142 -8.87 -6.19 16.84
C ASP A 142 -8.47 -4.89 17.53
N ASN A 143 -9.49 -4.19 18.10
CA ASN A 143 -9.27 -2.89 18.73
C ASN A 143 -8.46 -2.98 20.04
N LYS A 144 -8.45 -4.16 20.68
CA LYS A 144 -7.69 -4.40 21.90
C LYS A 144 -6.20 -4.46 21.61
N ASP A 145 -5.83 -5.29 20.60
CA ASP A 145 -4.44 -5.45 20.16
C ASP A 145 -3.92 -4.16 19.53
N ALA A 146 -4.73 -3.51 18.68
CA ALA A 146 -4.41 -2.20 18.13
C ALA A 146 -4.19 -1.14 19.23
N GLY A 147 -4.95 -1.19 20.30
CA GLY A 147 -4.77 -0.30 21.46
C GLY A 147 -3.44 -0.53 22.19
N VAL A 148 -3.01 -1.79 22.34
CA VAL A 148 -1.67 -2.13 22.88
C VAL A 148 -0.60 -1.56 21.98
N ARG A 149 -0.66 -1.84 20.69
CA ARG A 149 0.32 -1.37 19.71
C ARG A 149 0.41 0.15 19.63
N HIS A 150 -0.72 0.85 19.68
CA HIS A 150 -0.76 2.31 19.73
C HIS A 150 -0.03 2.86 20.97
N ARG A 151 -0.25 2.29 22.15
CA ARG A 151 0.43 2.76 23.35
C ARG A 151 1.93 2.48 23.32
N GLN A 152 2.36 1.41 22.65
CA GLN A 152 3.78 1.13 22.42
C GLN A 152 4.44 2.16 21.50
N ILE A 153 3.79 2.55 20.40
CA ILE A 153 4.41 3.33 19.33
C ILE A 153 4.17 4.83 19.48
N LEU A 154 2.98 5.26 19.89
CA LEU A 154 2.57 6.67 19.89
C LEU A 154 3.52 7.62 20.66
N PRO A 155 4.14 7.24 21.80
CA PRO A 155 5.08 8.10 22.49
C PRO A 155 6.27 8.57 21.64
N TYR A 156 6.69 7.75 20.67
CA TYR A 156 7.83 8.05 19.81
C TYR A 156 7.47 8.95 18.62
N PHE A 157 6.18 9.15 18.34
CA PHE A 157 5.68 10.10 17.35
C PHE A 157 5.24 11.44 17.95
N GLN A 158 5.49 11.67 19.23
CA GLN A 158 5.27 12.98 19.86
C GLN A 158 6.40 13.95 19.50
N ASN A 159 6.07 15.26 19.42
CA ASN A 159 7.03 16.32 19.07
C ASN A 159 8.34 16.25 19.84
N ARG A 160 8.27 16.02 21.17
CA ARG A 160 9.48 15.92 22.02
C ARG A 160 10.45 14.82 21.59
N HIS A 161 9.96 13.76 20.92
CA HIS A 161 10.80 12.67 20.44
C HIS A 161 11.25 12.95 18.99
N LEU A 162 10.36 13.46 18.15
CA LEU A 162 10.66 13.78 16.75
C LEU A 162 11.70 14.88 16.60
N ILE A 163 11.71 15.87 17.50
CA ILE A 163 12.76 16.93 17.53
C ILE A 163 14.16 16.32 17.65
N LYS A 164 14.33 15.23 18.40
CA LYS A 164 15.63 14.55 18.53
C LYS A 164 16.12 13.90 17.22
N MET A 165 15.22 13.70 16.26
CA MET A 165 15.52 13.12 14.95
C MET A 165 15.63 14.19 13.86
N GLN A 166 15.51 15.47 14.21
CA GLN A 166 15.50 16.60 13.27
C GLN A 166 16.77 16.61 12.41
N ASP A 167 17.93 16.37 13.00
CA ASP A 167 19.22 16.38 12.28
C ASP A 167 19.25 15.30 11.20
N ILE A 168 18.69 14.13 11.48
CA ILE A 168 18.56 13.05 10.48
C ILE A 168 17.68 13.51 9.29
N ILE A 169 16.55 14.16 9.60
CA ILE A 169 15.62 14.65 8.58
C ILE A 169 16.27 15.73 7.73
N MET A 170 16.99 16.65 8.36
CA MET A 170 17.69 17.73 7.67
C MET A 170 18.81 17.19 6.78
N ASP A 171 19.66 16.30 7.29
CA ASP A 171 20.83 15.81 6.57
C ASP A 171 20.47 14.88 5.41
N GLN A 172 19.58 13.92 5.62
CA GLN A 172 19.19 12.95 4.61
C GLN A 172 18.11 13.49 3.67
N GLY A 173 17.39 14.55 4.06
CA GLY A 173 16.36 15.21 3.25
C GLY A 173 16.89 16.45 2.58
N ILE A 174 16.74 17.59 3.25
CA ILE A 174 16.94 18.93 2.68
C ILE A 174 18.40 19.15 2.27
N HIS A 175 19.36 18.85 3.14
CA HIS A 175 20.78 19.06 2.85
C HIS A 175 21.29 18.14 1.73
N LEU A 176 20.73 16.93 1.60
CA LEU A 176 21.07 16.02 0.50
C LEU A 176 20.69 16.65 -0.85
N ILE A 177 19.45 17.11 -0.98
CA ILE A 177 18.95 17.77 -2.20
C ILE A 177 19.77 19.03 -2.47
N LYS A 178 19.95 19.88 -1.47
CA LYS A 178 20.70 21.12 -1.60
C LYS A 178 22.13 20.85 -2.10
N ARG A 179 22.88 19.97 -1.44
CA ARG A 179 24.25 19.61 -1.86
C ARG A 179 24.29 19.06 -3.29
N LYS A 180 23.30 18.31 -3.72
CA LYS A 180 23.22 17.80 -5.10
C LYS A 180 23.02 18.93 -6.09
N TRP A 181 22.07 19.83 -5.84
CA TRP A 181 21.75 20.92 -6.73
C TRP A 181 22.86 21.97 -6.80
N ASP A 182 23.49 22.31 -5.65
CA ASP A 182 24.65 23.22 -5.59
C ASP A 182 25.80 22.66 -6.45
N ARG A 183 26.15 21.37 -6.31
CA ARG A 183 27.21 20.75 -7.15
C ARG A 183 26.91 20.77 -8.65
N LEU A 184 25.65 20.66 -9.03
CA LEU A 184 25.24 20.76 -10.44
C LEU A 184 25.35 22.20 -10.93
N LEU A 185 24.99 23.17 -10.08
CA LEU A 185 25.08 24.59 -10.38
C LEU A 185 26.54 25.04 -10.51
N ASP A 186 27.42 24.60 -9.61
CA ASP A 186 28.85 24.89 -9.65
C ASP A 186 29.54 24.41 -10.95
N LYS A 187 29.03 23.32 -11.53
CA LYS A 187 29.51 22.76 -12.79
C LYS A 187 28.92 23.46 -14.04
N SER A 188 27.92 24.31 -13.84
CA SER A 188 27.20 24.95 -14.92
C SER A 188 27.92 26.20 -15.39
N THR A 189 28.23 26.30 -16.69
CA THR A 189 28.82 27.51 -17.32
C THR A 189 27.82 28.63 -17.52
N THR A 190 26.50 28.30 -17.44
CA THR A 190 25.42 29.26 -17.70
C THR A 190 24.80 29.80 -16.41
N GLY A 191 25.21 29.32 -15.22
CA GLY A 191 24.58 29.62 -13.95
C GLY A 191 23.14 29.09 -13.81
N ARG A 192 22.75 28.17 -14.71
CA ARG A 192 21.43 27.51 -14.71
C ARG A 192 21.60 26.02 -14.87
N VAL A 193 20.71 25.26 -14.19
CA VAL A 193 20.70 23.80 -14.23
C VAL A 193 19.25 23.33 -14.25
N GLU A 194 18.97 22.33 -15.08
CA GLU A 194 17.73 21.58 -15.05
C GLU A 194 17.87 20.39 -14.10
N VAL A 195 16.90 20.21 -13.21
CA VAL A 195 16.88 19.13 -12.24
C VAL A 195 15.56 18.34 -12.31
N ASN A 196 15.64 17.05 -12.13
CA ASN A 196 14.44 16.23 -11.91
C ASN A 196 14.10 16.24 -10.41
N TYR A 197 13.39 17.28 -9.98
CA TYR A 197 13.01 17.45 -8.58
C TYR A 197 12.16 16.28 -8.05
N SER A 198 11.41 15.62 -8.91
CA SER A 198 10.56 14.48 -8.50
C SER A 198 11.40 13.29 -8.03
N ASP A 199 12.41 12.90 -8.82
CA ASP A 199 13.32 11.81 -8.42
C ASP A 199 14.16 12.21 -7.20
N ASP A 200 14.62 13.46 -7.15
CA ASP A 200 15.43 13.94 -6.03
C ASP A 200 14.69 13.94 -4.72
N ILE A 201 13.43 14.40 -4.71
CA ILE A 201 12.57 14.38 -3.53
C ILE A 201 12.25 12.94 -3.10
N LEU A 202 11.99 12.05 -4.07
CA LEU A 202 11.72 10.64 -3.79
C LEU A 202 12.92 9.97 -3.11
N ILE A 203 14.13 10.19 -3.64
CA ILE A 203 15.38 9.66 -3.07
C ILE A 203 15.62 10.23 -1.66
N ALA A 204 15.40 11.53 -1.47
CA ALA A 204 15.58 12.16 -0.17
C ALA A 204 14.61 11.64 0.88
N ALA A 205 13.32 11.52 0.55
CA ALA A 205 12.32 10.95 1.45
C ALA A 205 12.63 9.50 1.81
N PHE A 206 13.07 8.70 0.82
CA PHE A 206 13.56 7.34 1.05
C PHE A 206 14.78 7.33 1.98
N GLY A 207 15.72 8.24 1.79
CA GLY A 207 16.91 8.37 2.64
C GLY A 207 16.58 8.69 4.09
N VAL A 208 15.69 9.64 4.30
CA VAL A 208 15.21 10.01 5.64
C VAL A 208 14.60 8.80 6.35
N ILE A 209 13.62 8.13 5.71
CA ILE A 209 12.94 7.01 6.36
C ILE A 209 13.86 5.80 6.55
N SER A 210 14.78 5.53 5.60
CA SER A 210 15.80 4.49 5.74
C SER A 210 16.70 4.72 6.94
N ARG A 211 17.15 5.95 7.13
CA ARG A 211 18.00 6.30 8.29
C ARG A 211 17.24 6.19 9.60
N LEU A 212 15.96 6.59 9.61
CA LEU A 212 15.12 6.52 10.81
C LEU A 212 14.71 5.08 11.17
N VAL A 213 14.41 4.24 10.18
CA VAL A 213 13.84 2.89 10.39
C VAL A 213 14.91 1.81 10.38
N PHE A 214 15.93 1.94 9.54
CA PHE A 214 16.99 0.93 9.43
C PHE A 214 18.31 1.39 10.06
N GLY A 215 18.43 2.66 10.44
CA GLY A 215 19.68 3.24 10.92
C GLY A 215 20.78 3.34 9.84
N ARG A 216 20.42 3.14 8.56
CA ARG A 216 21.35 3.10 7.41
C ARG A 216 21.10 4.26 6.47
N THR A 217 22.18 4.81 5.92
CA THR A 217 22.12 5.79 4.83
C THR A 217 21.82 5.09 3.50
N ILE A 218 21.43 5.89 2.48
CA ILE A 218 21.21 5.37 1.12
C ILE A 218 22.46 4.69 0.58
N ASP A 219 23.65 5.27 0.83
CA ASP A 219 24.94 4.74 0.35
C ASP A 219 25.30 3.39 0.98
N GLU A 220 24.84 3.14 2.21
CA GLU A 220 25.04 1.88 2.93
C GLU A 220 24.09 0.76 2.48
N ILE A 221 22.96 1.14 1.86
CA ILE A 221 22.06 0.20 1.20
C ILE A 221 22.68 -0.11 -0.16
N LYS A 222 23.34 -1.26 -0.31
CA LYS A 222 24.13 -1.74 -1.48
C LYS A 222 23.47 -1.64 -2.87
N SER A 223 22.45 -0.88 -3.03
CA SER A 223 21.72 -0.62 -4.28
C SER A 223 21.28 0.85 -4.36
N ALA A 224 22.14 1.73 -3.93
CA ALA A 224 21.93 3.18 -3.77
C ALA A 224 21.65 3.97 -5.07
N ASP A 225 20.94 3.38 -5.98
CA ASP A 225 20.36 4.05 -7.13
C ASP A 225 18.86 4.33 -6.90
N VAL A 226 18.31 5.19 -7.76
CA VAL A 226 16.87 5.35 -8.01
C VAL A 226 16.10 4.01 -7.98
N ALA A 227 16.80 2.89 -8.21
CA ALA A 227 16.30 1.53 -8.10
C ALA A 227 15.74 1.17 -6.71
N ALA A 228 16.35 1.61 -5.61
CA ALA A 228 15.88 1.26 -4.26
C ALA A 228 14.57 2.00 -3.91
N ALA A 229 14.46 3.29 -4.26
CA ALA A 229 13.21 4.03 -4.13
C ALA A 229 12.09 3.41 -4.98
N ARG A 230 12.42 2.88 -6.17
CA ARG A 230 11.48 2.14 -7.02
C ARG A 230 11.05 0.78 -6.44
N TRP A 231 11.79 0.20 -5.50
CA TRP A 231 11.32 -1.02 -4.81
C TRP A 231 10.07 -0.75 -4.00
N ILE A 232 10.00 0.41 -3.35
CA ILE A 232 8.83 0.81 -2.58
C ILE A 232 7.63 0.97 -3.51
N GLU A 233 7.76 1.76 -4.59
CA GLU A 233 6.69 1.92 -5.59
C GLU A 233 6.18 0.57 -6.12
N ARG A 234 7.11 -0.32 -6.49
CA ARG A 234 6.75 -1.64 -7.02
C ARG A 234 6.13 -2.54 -5.95
N THR A 235 6.59 -2.44 -4.71
CA THR A 235 5.99 -3.15 -3.58
C THR A 235 4.58 -2.65 -3.32
N PHE A 236 4.31 -1.34 -3.38
CA PHE A 236 2.96 -0.80 -3.27
C PHE A 236 2.03 -1.27 -4.40
N ARG A 237 2.52 -1.31 -5.63
CA ARG A 237 1.74 -1.88 -6.75
C ARG A 237 1.39 -3.34 -6.50
N PHE A 238 2.37 -4.14 -6.06
CA PHE A 238 2.16 -5.53 -5.69
C PHE A 238 1.08 -5.70 -4.63
N ILE A 239 1.16 -4.92 -3.54
CA ILE A 239 0.20 -4.96 -2.44
C ILE A 239 -1.19 -4.55 -2.92
N GLY A 240 -1.29 -3.47 -3.69
CA GLY A 240 -2.55 -2.98 -4.25
C GLY A 240 -3.23 -4.04 -5.12
N ILE A 241 -2.48 -4.67 -6.02
CA ILE A 241 -3.00 -5.72 -6.90
C ILE A 241 -3.38 -6.97 -6.08
N ARG A 242 -2.56 -7.39 -5.11
CA ARG A 242 -2.86 -8.51 -4.22
C ARG A 242 -4.13 -8.26 -3.40
N ALA A 243 -4.32 -7.06 -2.89
CA ALA A 243 -5.53 -6.68 -2.16
C ALA A 243 -6.79 -6.71 -3.05
N MET A 244 -6.66 -6.35 -4.33
CA MET A 244 -7.75 -6.43 -5.31
C MET A 244 -8.09 -7.88 -5.68
N LEU A 245 -7.08 -8.71 -5.86
CA LEU A 245 -7.23 -10.10 -6.28
C LEU A 245 -7.36 -11.08 -5.10
N ARG A 246 -7.73 -10.59 -3.92
CA ARG A 246 -7.91 -11.39 -2.69
C ARG A 246 -8.90 -12.55 -2.83
N THR A 247 -9.77 -12.51 -3.83
CA THR A 247 -10.73 -13.57 -4.15
C THR A 247 -10.14 -14.70 -4.97
N LEU A 248 -8.93 -14.50 -5.53
CA LEU A 248 -8.24 -15.56 -6.26
C LEU A 248 -7.68 -16.61 -5.30
N PRO A 249 -7.71 -17.88 -5.69
CA PRO A 249 -6.98 -18.94 -4.99
C PRO A 249 -5.49 -18.56 -4.82
N SER A 250 -4.93 -18.85 -3.66
CA SER A 250 -3.57 -18.45 -3.30
C SER A 250 -2.50 -18.90 -4.30
N PHE A 251 -2.66 -20.08 -4.90
CA PHE A 251 -1.72 -20.61 -5.90
C PHE A 251 -1.71 -19.78 -7.19
N ILE A 252 -2.87 -19.26 -7.64
CA ILE A 252 -2.98 -18.37 -8.80
C ILE A 252 -2.39 -17.01 -8.46
N ALA A 253 -2.74 -16.47 -7.27
CA ALA A 253 -2.19 -15.21 -6.81
C ALA A 253 -0.66 -15.26 -6.73
N ASN A 254 -0.08 -16.29 -6.12
CA ASN A 254 1.37 -16.45 -5.99
C ASN A 254 2.05 -16.59 -7.36
N ALA A 255 1.48 -17.34 -8.31
CA ALA A 255 2.02 -17.46 -9.66
C ALA A 255 2.02 -16.13 -10.43
N LEU A 256 0.95 -15.32 -10.28
CA LEU A 256 0.84 -14.01 -10.91
C LEU A 256 1.78 -12.99 -10.29
N PHE A 257 2.08 -13.10 -8.99
CA PHE A 257 2.81 -12.07 -8.24
C PHE A 257 4.28 -12.38 -8.02
N TRP A 258 4.73 -13.58 -8.35
CA TRP A 258 6.14 -13.98 -8.24
C TRP A 258 7.15 -12.92 -8.75
N PRO A 259 6.93 -12.21 -9.88
CA PRO A 259 7.90 -11.19 -10.33
C PRO A 259 8.04 -9.97 -9.41
N TRP A 260 7.02 -9.67 -8.62
CA TRP A 260 7.02 -8.51 -7.70
C TRP A 260 7.43 -8.90 -6.27
N GLU A 261 7.28 -10.16 -5.88
CA GLU A 261 7.68 -10.69 -4.57
C GLU A 261 9.17 -10.45 -4.29
N HIS A 262 9.99 -10.43 -5.32
CA HIS A 262 11.41 -10.12 -5.25
C HIS A 262 11.71 -8.73 -4.62
N TYR A 263 10.93 -7.71 -4.92
CA TYR A 263 11.14 -6.37 -4.36
C TYR A 263 10.79 -6.32 -2.87
N TYR A 264 9.69 -6.95 -2.52
CA TYR A 264 9.28 -7.12 -1.14
C TYR A 264 10.31 -7.90 -0.32
N THR A 265 10.80 -9.02 -0.84
CA THR A 265 11.82 -9.85 -0.19
C THR A 265 13.11 -9.07 0.08
N ARG A 266 13.55 -8.23 -0.85
CA ARG A 266 14.72 -7.37 -0.64
C ARG A 266 14.50 -6.38 0.51
N LEU A 267 13.38 -5.71 0.53
CA LEU A 267 13.04 -4.77 1.60
C LEU A 267 12.94 -5.48 2.96
N SER A 268 12.32 -6.66 2.98
CA SER A 268 12.22 -7.51 4.16
C SER A 268 13.59 -7.93 4.69
N ASN A 269 14.51 -8.35 3.81
CA ASN A 269 15.87 -8.72 4.19
C ASN A 269 16.64 -7.52 4.76
N CYS A 270 16.50 -6.32 4.19
CA CYS A 270 17.11 -5.12 4.76
C CYS A 270 16.59 -4.84 6.18
N ALA A 271 15.32 -5.05 6.44
CA ALA A 271 14.75 -4.91 7.78
C ALA A 271 15.31 -5.96 8.76
N HIS A 272 15.40 -7.22 8.33
CA HIS A 272 15.98 -8.29 9.15
C HIS A 272 17.45 -8.00 9.52
N GLU A 273 18.25 -7.59 8.54
CA GLU A 273 19.65 -7.22 8.77
C GLU A 273 19.77 -6.05 9.74
N ALA A 274 18.98 -4.98 9.53
CA ALA A 274 19.01 -3.80 10.39
C ALA A 274 18.64 -4.13 11.85
N ILE A 275 17.61 -4.94 12.06
CA ILE A 275 17.20 -5.37 13.41
C ILE A 275 18.30 -6.24 14.06
N ALA A 276 18.91 -7.17 13.30
CA ALA A 276 19.96 -8.03 13.82
C ALA A 276 21.22 -7.23 14.21
N GLU A 277 21.64 -6.29 13.37
CA GLU A 277 22.77 -5.39 13.66
C GLU A 277 22.52 -4.51 14.87
N ARG A 278 21.29 -3.95 14.97
CA ARG A 278 20.89 -3.12 16.10
C ARG A 278 20.93 -3.90 17.41
N LYS A 279 20.42 -5.13 17.44
CA LYS A 279 20.50 -6.00 18.63
C LYS A 279 21.92 -6.30 19.03
N LYS A 280 22.81 -6.56 18.07
CA LYS A 280 24.26 -6.74 18.35
C LYS A 280 24.88 -5.47 18.94
N LEU A 281 24.54 -4.30 18.38
CA LEU A 281 25.03 -3.02 18.91
C LEU A 281 24.57 -2.78 20.34
N ILE A 282 23.28 -3.01 20.63
CA ILE A 282 22.70 -2.88 21.97
C ILE A 282 23.46 -3.78 22.96
N SER A 283 23.62 -5.06 22.64
CA SER A 283 24.33 -6.02 23.50
C SER A 283 25.78 -5.59 23.77
N LYS A 284 26.47 -5.03 22.76
CA LYS A 284 27.82 -4.49 22.91
C LYS A 284 27.85 -3.29 23.85
N LEU A 285 26.95 -2.31 23.63
CA LEU A 285 26.88 -1.11 24.47
C LEU A 285 26.51 -1.41 25.93
N GLU A 286 25.65 -2.40 26.14
CA GLU A 286 25.30 -2.89 27.48
C GLU A 286 26.47 -3.57 28.18
N ALA A 287 27.24 -4.39 27.45
CA ALA A 287 28.46 -5.05 27.97
C ALA A 287 29.55 -4.01 28.33
N GLU A 288 29.62 -2.90 27.60
CA GLU A 288 30.56 -1.79 27.86
C GLU A 288 30.05 -0.79 28.91
N GLY A 289 28.88 -0.99 29.50
CA GLY A 289 28.26 -0.05 30.45
C GLY A 289 27.78 1.27 29.82
N ARG A 290 27.65 1.31 28.50
CA ARG A 290 27.31 2.50 27.68
C ARG A 290 25.86 2.46 27.16
N SER A 291 24.95 1.98 27.96
CA SER A 291 23.51 1.88 27.56
C SER A 291 22.88 3.21 27.18
N GLY A 292 23.48 4.35 27.62
CA GLY A 292 23.02 5.70 27.24
C GLY A 292 23.38 6.11 25.81
N ASP A 293 24.30 5.41 25.14
CA ASP A 293 24.81 5.74 23.81
C ASP A 293 23.99 5.05 22.67
N LYS A 294 22.82 4.48 23.01
CA LYS A 294 21.93 3.86 22.01
C LYS A 294 21.48 4.92 20.98
N PRO A 295 21.42 4.58 19.69
CA PRO A 295 20.96 5.50 18.66
C PRO A 295 19.54 6.03 18.95
N VAL A 296 19.30 7.28 18.55
CA VAL A 296 17.97 7.90 18.67
C VAL A 296 17.30 7.90 17.29
N ASP A 297 16.61 6.81 16.99
CA ASP A 297 15.87 6.63 15.75
C ASP A 297 14.61 5.75 15.98
N LEU A 298 13.81 5.54 14.94
CA LEU A 298 12.57 4.77 15.05
C LEU A 298 12.84 3.28 15.31
N LEU A 299 13.94 2.70 14.80
CA LEU A 299 14.28 1.31 15.06
C LEU A 299 14.55 1.07 16.55
N GLN A 300 15.35 1.95 17.17
CA GLN A 300 15.60 1.86 18.61
C GLN A 300 14.30 2.05 19.38
N ALA A 301 13.49 3.01 18.95
CA ALA A 301 12.17 3.26 19.55
C ALA A 301 11.26 2.01 19.52
N LEU A 302 11.21 1.29 18.40
CA LEU A 302 10.43 0.05 18.29
C LEU A 302 10.96 -1.08 19.19
N ILE A 303 12.29 -1.19 19.31
CA ILE A 303 12.93 -2.20 20.16
C ILE A 303 12.66 -1.93 21.65
N ASP A 304 12.68 -0.65 22.04
CA ASP A 304 12.46 -0.24 23.42
C ASP A 304 10.98 -0.05 23.78
N ALA A 305 10.09 -0.07 22.77
CA ALA A 305 8.65 0.20 22.94
C ALA A 305 7.98 -0.80 23.89
N GLU A 306 7.35 -0.26 24.92
CA GLU A 306 6.64 -1.01 25.93
C GLU A 306 5.23 -0.43 26.14
N ASP A 307 4.23 -1.29 26.29
CA ASP A 307 2.87 -0.87 26.59
C ASP A 307 2.77 -0.41 28.06
N SER A 308 2.39 0.84 28.24
CA SER A 308 2.29 1.48 29.57
C SER A 308 1.28 0.83 30.55
N LYS A 309 0.41 -0.05 30.06
CA LYS A 309 -0.60 -0.73 30.90
C LYS A 309 -0.24 -2.17 31.21
N THR A 310 0.39 -2.85 30.25
CA THR A 310 0.65 -4.30 30.36
C THR A 310 2.14 -4.63 30.49
N ASN A 311 3.01 -3.64 30.33
CA ASN A 311 4.48 -3.77 30.30
C ASN A 311 4.94 -4.79 29.26
N THR A 312 4.16 -4.98 28.19
CA THR A 312 4.51 -5.89 27.10
C THR A 312 5.32 -5.17 26.04
N LYS A 313 6.37 -5.85 25.54
CA LYS A 313 7.20 -5.38 24.43
C LYS A 313 6.83 -6.12 23.15
N MET A 314 7.16 -5.51 22.01
CA MET A 314 7.04 -6.16 20.72
C MET A 314 8.05 -7.30 20.58
N ASN A 315 7.62 -8.41 20.00
CA ASN A 315 8.52 -9.49 19.61
C ASN A 315 9.27 -9.14 18.30
N TYR A 316 10.18 -10.00 17.87
CA TYR A 316 10.99 -9.76 16.66
C TYR A 316 10.14 -9.55 15.40
N ASP A 317 9.15 -10.41 15.18
CA ASP A 317 8.32 -10.39 13.99
C ASP A 317 7.40 -9.17 13.96
N GLU A 318 6.94 -8.73 15.11
CA GLU A 318 6.16 -7.49 15.25
C GLU A 318 6.99 -6.26 14.94
N ILE A 319 8.24 -6.18 15.46
CA ILE A 319 9.18 -5.11 15.13
C ILE A 319 9.46 -5.10 13.62
N HIS A 320 9.71 -6.27 13.03
CA HIS A 320 9.93 -6.40 11.59
C HIS A 320 8.74 -5.91 10.76
N ALA A 321 7.51 -6.30 11.14
CA ALA A 321 6.29 -5.86 10.47
C ALA A 321 6.10 -4.33 10.56
N GLU A 322 6.38 -3.72 11.72
CA GLU A 322 6.30 -2.25 11.88
C GLU A 322 7.40 -1.52 11.12
N CYS A 323 8.63 -2.04 11.07
CA CYS A 323 9.71 -1.48 10.25
C CYS A 323 9.32 -1.42 8.78
N LEU A 324 8.77 -2.52 8.23
CA LEU A 324 8.30 -2.56 6.85
C LEU A 324 7.14 -1.59 6.61
N LEU A 325 6.19 -1.52 7.53
CA LEU A 325 5.09 -0.57 7.45
C LEU A 325 5.61 0.87 7.42
N MET A 326 6.49 1.25 8.35
CA MET A 326 7.03 2.62 8.44
C MET A 326 7.83 2.97 7.20
N MET A 327 8.63 2.04 6.68
CA MET A 327 9.42 2.23 5.46
C MET A 327 8.52 2.51 4.26
N LEU A 328 7.49 1.70 4.08
CA LEU A 328 6.54 1.84 2.98
C LEU A 328 5.69 3.11 3.13
N ALA A 329 5.12 3.33 4.31
CA ALA A 329 4.23 4.46 4.53
C ALA A 329 4.95 5.82 4.52
N GLY A 330 6.18 5.89 5.03
CA GLY A 330 6.90 7.15 5.21
C GLY A 330 7.59 7.69 3.96
N SER A 331 7.97 6.83 3.01
CA SER A 331 8.69 7.24 1.79
C SER A 331 7.76 7.95 0.79
N ASP A 332 6.92 7.19 0.13
CA ASP A 332 6.16 7.66 -1.04
C ASP A 332 5.14 8.74 -0.70
N THR A 333 4.43 8.61 0.44
CA THR A 333 3.39 9.59 0.81
C THR A 333 3.98 10.97 1.03
N THR A 334 5.10 11.05 1.72
CA THR A 334 5.81 12.31 1.97
C THR A 334 6.38 12.88 0.68
N ALA A 335 7.07 12.05 -0.11
CA ALA A 335 7.63 12.45 -1.38
C ALA A 335 6.58 13.01 -2.33
N PHE A 336 5.49 12.30 -2.57
CA PHE A 336 4.42 12.74 -3.46
C PHE A 336 3.74 14.02 -2.97
N THR A 337 3.57 14.18 -1.66
CA THR A 337 2.99 15.42 -1.11
C THR A 337 3.89 16.62 -1.45
N ILE A 338 5.20 16.50 -1.25
CA ILE A 338 6.16 17.57 -1.56
C ILE A 338 6.23 17.81 -3.07
N ILE A 339 6.32 16.75 -3.89
CA ILE A 339 6.36 16.84 -5.35
C ILE A 339 5.13 17.59 -5.88
N TRP A 340 3.93 17.23 -5.42
CA TRP A 340 2.71 17.89 -5.83
C TRP A 340 2.63 19.34 -5.33
N ALA A 341 3.08 19.62 -4.10
CA ALA A 341 3.14 21.00 -3.59
C ALA A 341 4.05 21.87 -4.47
N VAL A 342 5.26 21.40 -4.79
CA VAL A 342 6.20 22.08 -5.67
C VAL A 342 5.61 22.27 -7.08
N HIS A 343 5.02 21.20 -7.64
CA HIS A 343 4.40 21.25 -8.96
C HIS A 343 3.27 22.27 -9.04
N LEU A 344 2.38 22.28 -8.07
CA LEU A 344 1.27 23.23 -8.02
C LEU A 344 1.76 24.67 -7.83
N LEU A 345 2.77 24.90 -7.00
CA LEU A 345 3.37 26.23 -6.86
C LEU A 345 3.99 26.74 -8.17
N MET A 346 4.60 25.84 -8.96
CA MET A 346 5.12 26.22 -10.29
C MET A 346 3.97 26.54 -11.29
N LEU A 347 2.86 25.82 -11.21
CA LEU A 347 1.69 26.08 -12.07
C LEU A 347 0.92 27.36 -11.69
N TYR A 348 1.00 27.78 -10.42
CA TYR A 348 0.29 28.94 -9.90
C TYR A 348 1.24 30.00 -9.33
N PRO A 349 1.90 30.83 -10.17
CA PRO A 349 2.95 31.78 -9.74
C PRO A 349 2.50 32.77 -8.66
N HIS A 350 1.22 33.12 -8.60
CA HIS A 350 0.70 33.98 -7.56
C HIS A 350 0.82 33.36 -6.17
N HIS A 351 0.48 32.07 -6.03
CA HIS A 351 0.62 31.34 -4.78
C HIS A 351 2.09 31.11 -4.42
N TYR A 352 2.94 30.86 -5.42
CA TYR A 352 4.39 30.76 -5.24
C TYR A 352 4.98 32.02 -4.64
N LYS A 353 4.67 33.22 -5.21
CA LYS A 353 5.15 34.50 -4.68
C LYS A 353 4.75 34.71 -3.23
N ARG A 354 3.48 34.49 -2.90
CA ARG A 354 2.99 34.58 -1.52
C ARG A 354 3.73 33.63 -0.57
N ALA A 355 3.95 32.38 -0.95
CA ALA A 355 4.67 31.42 -0.14
C ALA A 355 6.13 31.87 0.09
N VAL A 356 6.81 32.35 -0.95
CA VAL A 356 8.17 32.85 -0.84
C VAL A 356 8.24 34.09 0.05
N GLU A 357 7.31 35.04 -0.08
CA GLU A 357 7.23 36.24 0.74
C GLU A 357 6.99 35.88 2.22
N GLU A 358 6.08 34.93 2.49
CA GLU A 358 5.79 34.47 3.86
C GLU A 358 7.03 33.81 4.50
N VAL A 359 7.71 32.90 3.77
CA VAL A 359 8.91 32.24 4.28
C VAL A 359 10.02 33.27 4.55
N ARG A 360 10.28 34.18 3.59
CA ARG A 360 11.33 35.20 3.74
C ARG A 360 11.02 36.22 4.85
N SER A 361 9.77 36.51 5.12
CA SER A 361 9.39 37.42 6.21
C SER A 361 9.55 36.81 7.59
N ARG A 362 9.47 35.47 7.70
CA ARG A 362 9.58 34.77 9.00
C ARG A 362 10.99 34.30 9.33
N TYR A 363 11.81 34.03 8.30
CA TYR A 363 13.16 33.52 8.46
C TYR A 363 14.13 34.51 7.84
N SER A 364 14.98 35.10 8.67
CA SER A 364 16.07 35.99 8.21
C SER A 364 17.06 35.18 7.35
N GLN A 365 17.75 35.85 6.41
CA GLN A 365 18.67 35.23 5.45
C GLN A 365 19.91 34.55 6.07
N ASP A 366 20.03 34.57 7.40
CA ASP A 366 21.22 34.12 8.16
C ASP A 366 21.12 32.69 8.70
N HIS A 367 20.29 31.82 8.04
CA HIS A 367 20.26 30.39 8.37
C HIS A 367 20.44 29.52 7.13
#